data_e3e31e0f77d732b73b971ac3543090e7
#
_entry.id   e3e31e0f77d732b73b971ac3543090e7
#
_cell.length_a   1.000
_cell.length_b   1.000
_cell.length_c   1.000
_cell.angle_alpha   90.00
_cell.angle_beta   90.00
_cell.angle_gamma   90.00
#
_symmetry.space_group_name_H-M   'P 1'
#
loop_
_entity.id
_entity.type
_entity.pdbx_description
1 polymer ?
#
loop_
_entity_poly.entity_id
_entity_poly.type
_entity_poly.pdbx_seq_one_letter_code
_entity_poly.pdbx_strand_id
1 'polypeptide(L)'
;MPRLSRLVLPLAALAAAVWYVRGVRRYRDPIRIPPQDAGAVLSPADGLVCFVRCIEGGEVRVETLAAPLRARDLIGADVREGWLVGLVNGPLDVHFAYAPVSGTARGSQHLGSRLNLPVGGPGLLLGRPADLLGTRGAVENERHVTTLTTEKGDVSVTLVAGRGGLNATTYVRPGDETRAGHKLAFLEEGGLILLTLPGHAAPQVSVGDRVTGAETVVARI
;
A
#
# COMPACT_ATOMS: atom_id res chain seq x y z
N MET A 1 -46.87 9.17 -16.46
CA MET A 1 -46.14 8.48 -15.40
C MET A 1 -45.07 7.44 -15.83
N PRO A 2 -44.63 7.29 -17.08
CA PRO A 2 -43.66 6.26 -17.46
C PRO A 2 -42.17 6.69 -17.38
N ARG A 3 -41.87 7.94 -17.01
CA ARG A 3 -40.44 8.40 -16.94
C ARG A 3 -39.74 8.10 -15.63
N LEU A 4 -40.44 7.99 -14.52
CA LEU A 4 -39.82 7.64 -13.22
C LEU A 4 -39.32 6.19 -13.21
N SER A 5 -40.04 5.25 -13.79
CA SER A 5 -39.63 3.82 -13.81
C SER A 5 -38.34 3.57 -14.60
N ARG A 6 -38.04 4.44 -15.60
CA ARG A 6 -36.80 4.31 -16.39
C ARG A 6 -35.53 4.69 -15.62
N LEU A 7 -35.66 5.48 -14.55
CA LEU A 7 -34.54 5.89 -13.71
C LEU A 7 -34.38 4.98 -12.47
N VAL A 8 -35.45 4.35 -12.00
CA VAL A 8 -35.40 3.49 -10.80
C VAL A 8 -34.52 2.26 -11.03
N LEU A 9 -34.66 1.60 -12.18
CA LEU A 9 -33.90 0.39 -12.48
C LEU A 9 -32.38 0.62 -12.54
N PRO A 10 -31.83 1.61 -13.26
CA PRO A 10 -30.39 1.88 -13.28
C PRO A 10 -29.88 2.35 -11.92
N LEU A 11 -30.66 3.11 -11.14
CA LEU A 11 -30.27 3.52 -9.79
C LEU A 11 -30.21 2.31 -8.84
N ALA A 12 -31.17 1.41 -8.91
CA ALA A 12 -31.16 0.18 -8.13
C ALA A 12 -29.97 -0.73 -8.51
N ALA A 13 -29.67 -0.85 -9.81
CA ALA A 13 -28.52 -1.60 -10.28
C ALA A 13 -27.18 -0.99 -9.81
N LEU A 14 -27.07 0.35 -9.84
CA LEU A 14 -25.89 1.07 -9.33
C LEU A 14 -25.75 0.85 -7.81
N ALA A 15 -26.83 0.97 -7.05
CA ALA A 15 -26.82 0.75 -5.60
C ALA A 15 -26.42 -0.69 -5.27
N ALA A 16 -26.95 -1.69 -6.00
CA ALA A 16 -26.56 -3.09 -5.85
C ALA A 16 -25.09 -3.34 -6.21
N ALA A 17 -24.58 -2.71 -7.27
CA ALA A 17 -23.17 -2.80 -7.65
C ALA A 17 -22.25 -2.19 -6.57
N VAL A 18 -22.59 -1.02 -6.05
CA VAL A 18 -21.85 -0.38 -4.95
C VAL A 18 -21.90 -1.25 -3.69
N TRP A 19 -23.05 -1.77 -3.35
CA TRP A 19 -23.20 -2.69 -2.20
C TRP A 19 -22.36 -3.94 -2.39
N TYR A 20 -22.38 -4.56 -3.58
CA TYR A 20 -21.58 -5.75 -3.88
C TYR A 20 -20.08 -5.47 -3.77
N VAL A 21 -19.59 -4.36 -4.32
CA VAL A 21 -18.17 -3.99 -4.26
C VAL A 21 -17.73 -3.72 -2.82
N ARG A 22 -18.54 -2.97 -2.05
CA ARG A 22 -18.20 -2.59 -0.66
C ARG A 22 -18.50 -3.67 0.36
N GLY A 23 -19.52 -4.48 0.16
CA GLY A 23 -19.99 -5.47 1.13
C GLY A 23 -19.51 -6.90 0.89
N VAL A 24 -19.14 -7.24 -0.34
CA VAL A 24 -18.76 -8.61 -0.71
C VAL A 24 -17.37 -8.66 -1.31
N ARG A 25 -17.15 -7.92 -2.40
CA ARG A 25 -15.94 -8.03 -3.21
C ARG A 25 -14.66 -7.67 -2.43
N ARG A 26 -14.69 -6.66 -1.57
CA ARG A 26 -13.51 -6.25 -0.80
C ARG A 26 -13.02 -7.30 0.20
N TYR A 27 -13.92 -8.16 0.68
CA TYR A 27 -13.58 -9.23 1.63
C TYR A 27 -13.10 -10.51 0.96
N ARG A 28 -12.95 -10.52 -0.37
CA ARG A 28 -12.45 -11.70 -1.06
C ARG A 28 -11.02 -12.01 -0.63
N ASP A 29 -10.78 -13.28 -0.42
CA ASP A 29 -9.50 -13.81 0.01
C ASP A 29 -9.01 -14.88 -0.97
N PRO A 30 -8.39 -14.47 -2.08
CA PRO A 30 -7.88 -15.43 -3.05
C PRO A 30 -6.69 -16.19 -2.48
N ILE A 31 -6.55 -17.45 -2.88
CA ILE A 31 -5.34 -18.23 -2.58
C ILE A 31 -4.18 -17.58 -3.32
N ARG A 32 -3.08 -17.32 -2.61
CA ARG A 32 -1.83 -16.76 -3.15
C ARG A 32 -0.75 -17.82 -3.13
N ILE A 33 0.05 -17.84 -4.19
CA ILE A 33 1.17 -18.78 -4.31
C ILE A 33 2.47 -17.95 -4.41
N PRO A 34 3.09 -17.65 -3.25
CA PRO A 34 4.35 -16.89 -3.24
C PRO A 34 5.43 -17.62 -4.02
N PRO A 35 6.22 -16.94 -4.87
CA PRO A 35 7.41 -17.49 -5.49
C PRO A 35 8.39 -17.97 -4.42
N GLN A 36 8.96 -19.16 -4.60
CA GLN A 36 10.00 -19.71 -3.73
C GLN A 36 11.38 -19.25 -4.24
N ASP A 37 11.68 -17.98 -4.07
CA ASP A 37 12.93 -17.37 -4.52
C ASP A 37 13.62 -16.67 -3.33
N ALA A 38 14.78 -17.18 -2.95
CA ALA A 38 15.57 -16.65 -1.83
C ALA A 38 16.18 -15.30 -2.20
N GLY A 39 15.57 -14.20 -1.82
CA GLY A 39 15.99 -12.85 -2.15
C GLY A 39 14.91 -12.07 -2.90
N ALA A 40 13.81 -12.71 -3.25
CA ALA A 40 12.65 -12.01 -3.78
C ALA A 40 11.96 -11.20 -2.68
N VAL A 41 11.67 -9.95 -2.99
CA VAL A 41 10.76 -9.09 -2.21
C VAL A 41 9.44 -9.07 -2.93
N LEU A 42 8.38 -9.55 -2.28
CA LEU A 42 7.06 -9.66 -2.86
C LEU A 42 6.26 -8.35 -2.71
N SER A 43 5.31 -8.14 -3.59
CA SER A 43 4.39 -7.02 -3.44
C SER A 43 3.61 -7.14 -2.12
N PRO A 44 3.60 -6.09 -1.29
CA PRO A 44 2.84 -6.10 -0.05
C PRO A 44 1.33 -6.04 -0.25
N ALA A 45 0.84 -5.75 -1.45
CA ALA A 45 -0.60 -5.71 -1.76
C ALA A 45 -0.87 -5.82 -3.25
N ASP A 46 -2.14 -6.04 -3.61
CA ASP A 46 -2.62 -5.77 -4.96
C ASP A 46 -2.65 -4.26 -5.19
N GLY A 47 -2.31 -3.81 -6.39
CA GLY A 47 -2.43 -2.39 -6.69
C GLY A 47 -1.68 -1.93 -7.93
N LEU A 48 -1.61 -0.61 -8.05
CA LEU A 48 -0.89 0.09 -9.10
C LEU A 48 0.35 0.75 -8.51
N VAL A 49 1.52 0.52 -9.09
CA VAL A 49 2.77 1.20 -8.73
C VAL A 49 2.65 2.67 -9.15
N CYS A 50 2.70 3.58 -8.18
CA CYS A 50 2.56 5.01 -8.41
C CYS A 50 3.91 5.74 -8.45
N PHE A 51 4.87 5.27 -7.68
CA PHE A 51 6.24 5.79 -7.69
C PHE A 51 7.25 4.76 -7.20
N VAL A 52 8.48 4.90 -7.67
CA VAL A 52 9.69 4.23 -7.18
C VAL A 52 10.73 5.32 -6.98
N ARG A 53 11.20 5.52 -5.75
CA ARG A 53 12.12 6.61 -5.39
C ARG A 53 13.30 6.08 -4.58
N CYS A 54 14.47 6.67 -4.79
CA CYS A 54 15.62 6.45 -3.93
C CYS A 54 15.51 7.30 -2.65
N ILE A 55 15.93 6.74 -1.53
CA ILE A 55 16.14 7.47 -0.27
C ILE A 55 17.64 7.73 -0.19
N GLU A 56 18.03 8.98 -0.17
CA GLU A 56 19.43 9.43 -0.09
C GLU A 56 19.58 10.39 1.10
N GLY A 57 20.51 10.11 1.99
CA GLY A 57 20.74 10.93 3.18
C GLY A 57 19.53 11.06 4.12
N GLY A 58 18.58 10.11 4.05
CA GLY A 58 17.34 10.15 4.81
C GLY A 58 16.22 10.98 4.18
N GLU A 59 16.39 11.39 2.93
CA GLU A 59 15.44 12.23 2.20
C GLU A 59 14.97 11.56 0.91
N VAL A 60 13.72 11.86 0.52
CA VAL A 60 13.12 11.43 -0.74
C VAL A 60 12.81 12.66 -1.58
N ARG A 61 13.39 12.73 -2.75
CA ARG A 61 13.13 13.83 -3.68
C ARG A 61 11.81 13.63 -4.41
N VAL A 62 10.98 14.66 -4.40
CA VAL A 62 9.68 14.70 -5.09
C VAL A 62 9.68 15.91 -6.01
N GLU A 63 9.50 15.69 -7.31
CA GLU A 63 9.62 16.74 -8.35
C GLU A 63 8.61 17.87 -8.17
N THR A 64 7.44 17.56 -7.60
CA THR A 64 6.36 18.54 -7.39
C THR A 64 6.52 19.38 -6.12
N LEU A 65 7.51 19.06 -5.27
CA LEU A 65 7.75 19.76 -4.02
C LEU A 65 9.04 20.58 -4.10
N ALA A 66 9.03 21.77 -3.49
CA ALA A 66 10.19 22.65 -3.44
C ALA A 66 11.32 22.13 -2.53
N ALA A 67 10.99 21.25 -1.57
CA ALA A 67 11.94 20.64 -0.66
C ALA A 67 11.72 19.11 -0.61
N PRO A 68 12.78 18.31 -0.38
CA PRO A 68 12.66 16.88 -0.24
C PRO A 68 11.86 16.52 1.02
N LEU A 69 11.22 15.36 1.00
CA LEU A 69 10.53 14.80 2.15
C LEU A 69 11.51 13.95 2.98
N ARG A 70 11.45 14.08 4.30
CA ARG A 70 12.21 13.20 5.18
C ARG A 70 11.57 11.81 5.18
N ALA A 71 12.38 10.78 4.95
CA ALA A 71 11.92 9.39 5.01
C ALA A 71 11.25 9.07 6.37
N ARG A 72 11.79 9.60 7.47
CA ARG A 72 11.23 9.46 8.80
C ARG A 72 9.77 9.93 8.90
N ASP A 73 9.40 11.01 8.25
CA ASP A 73 8.03 11.55 8.30
C ASP A 73 7.04 10.67 7.51
N LEU A 74 7.55 9.88 6.57
CA LEU A 74 6.76 8.96 5.76
C LEU A 74 6.59 7.59 6.40
N ILE A 75 7.66 7.05 6.98
CA ILE A 75 7.74 5.65 7.40
C ILE A 75 7.98 5.48 8.91
N GLY A 76 8.11 6.56 9.67
CA GLY A 76 8.30 6.52 11.12
C GLY A 76 9.65 5.98 11.60
N ALA A 77 10.61 5.74 10.70
CA ALA A 77 11.93 5.22 11.00
C ALA A 77 13.02 6.00 10.26
N ASP A 78 14.20 6.08 10.87
CA ASP A 78 15.37 6.71 10.26
C ASP A 78 16.03 5.73 9.27
N VAL A 79 15.68 5.89 7.99
CA VAL A 79 16.32 5.18 6.88
C VAL A 79 17.17 6.19 6.10
N ARG A 80 18.48 6.01 6.10
CA ARG A 80 19.40 6.92 5.42
C ARG A 80 19.51 6.63 3.93
N GLU A 81 19.63 5.34 3.59
CA GLU A 81 19.80 4.87 2.22
C GLU A 81 18.81 3.75 1.95
N GLY A 82 18.09 3.82 0.83
CA GLY A 82 17.10 2.81 0.49
C GLY A 82 16.26 3.14 -0.71
N TRP A 83 15.21 2.35 -0.87
CA TRP A 83 14.19 2.55 -1.90
C TRP A 83 12.81 2.66 -1.26
N LEU A 84 12.00 3.52 -1.83
CA LEU A 84 10.60 3.72 -1.48
C LEU A 84 9.74 3.42 -2.69
N VAL A 85 8.94 2.36 -2.60
CA VAL A 85 7.96 1.98 -3.63
C VAL A 85 6.57 2.29 -3.12
N GLY A 86 5.79 3.08 -3.87
CA GLY A 86 4.41 3.43 -3.54
C GLY A 86 3.42 2.68 -4.40
N LEU A 87 2.48 2.01 -3.74
CA LEU A 87 1.40 1.24 -4.35
C LEU A 87 0.06 1.84 -3.96
N VAL A 88 -0.87 1.99 -4.90
CA VAL A 88 -2.25 2.31 -4.58
C VAL A 88 -3.11 1.06 -4.68
N ASN A 89 -3.70 0.70 -3.56
CA ASN A 89 -4.72 -0.33 -3.46
C ASN A 89 -6.09 0.32 -3.64
N GLY A 90 -6.76 -0.02 -4.71
CA GLY A 90 -8.06 0.55 -5.09
C GLY A 90 -9.24 -0.31 -4.65
N PRO A 91 -10.47 0.20 -4.81
CA PRO A 91 -11.70 -0.46 -4.33
C PRO A 91 -12.01 -1.80 -5.03
N LEU A 92 -11.37 -2.05 -6.17
CA LEU A 92 -11.52 -3.33 -6.92
C LEU A 92 -10.39 -4.31 -6.64
N ASP A 93 -9.36 -3.90 -5.93
CA ASP A 93 -8.22 -4.74 -5.57
C ASP A 93 -8.55 -5.64 -4.36
N VAL A 94 -7.68 -6.58 -4.02
CA VAL A 94 -7.75 -7.33 -2.77
C VAL A 94 -7.21 -6.44 -1.66
N HIS A 95 -7.94 -6.36 -0.55
CA HIS A 95 -7.63 -5.43 0.54
C HIS A 95 -6.71 -6.01 1.63
N PHE A 96 -6.15 -7.20 1.41
CA PHE A 96 -5.12 -7.73 2.30
C PHE A 96 -3.75 -7.15 1.98
N ALA A 97 -3.03 -6.79 3.05
CA ALA A 97 -1.60 -6.53 3.00
C ALA A 97 -0.83 -7.79 3.41
N TYR A 98 0.28 -8.05 2.72
CA TYR A 98 1.08 -9.27 2.87
C TYR A 98 2.52 -8.93 3.26
N ALA A 99 3.20 -9.85 3.94
CA ALA A 99 4.61 -9.76 4.24
C ALA A 99 5.44 -9.85 2.93
N PRO A 100 6.21 -8.82 2.60
CA PRO A 100 7.03 -8.82 1.38
C PRO A 100 8.22 -9.78 1.47
N VAL A 101 8.67 -10.07 2.67
CA VAL A 101 9.80 -10.94 2.99
C VAL A 101 9.52 -11.77 4.23
N SER A 102 10.25 -12.87 4.40
CA SER A 102 10.28 -13.59 5.67
C SER A 102 11.17 -12.84 6.66
N GLY A 103 10.76 -12.77 7.93
CA GLY A 103 11.49 -12.07 8.96
C GLY A 103 10.70 -11.94 10.25
N THR A 104 11.29 -11.26 11.23
CA THR A 104 10.66 -10.99 12.52
C THR A 104 10.05 -9.59 12.51
N ALA A 105 8.79 -9.47 12.89
CA ALA A 105 8.14 -8.20 13.06
C ALA A 105 8.76 -7.43 14.23
N ARG A 106 9.55 -6.41 13.95
CA ARG A 106 10.27 -5.63 14.97
C ARG A 106 9.39 -4.61 15.66
N GLY A 107 8.47 -4.02 14.91
CA GLY A 107 7.60 -2.97 15.41
C GLY A 107 6.33 -2.84 14.61
N SER A 108 5.31 -2.37 15.30
CA SER A 108 4.05 -1.94 14.71
C SER A 108 3.77 -0.57 15.31
N GLN A 109 3.87 0.45 14.48
CA GLN A 109 3.69 1.83 14.92
C GLN A 109 2.49 2.46 14.22
N HIS A 110 1.57 3.00 15.00
CA HIS A 110 0.46 3.80 14.51
C HIS A 110 0.80 5.28 14.64
N LEU A 111 0.77 5.98 13.52
CA LEU A 111 0.96 7.41 13.44
C LEU A 111 -0.39 8.02 13.06
N GLY A 112 -1.00 8.73 13.99
CA GLY A 112 -2.36 9.24 13.81
C GLY A 112 -2.42 10.63 13.20
N SER A 113 -3.45 10.88 12.41
CA SER A 113 -3.91 12.21 12.02
C SER A 113 -5.38 12.35 12.34
N ARG A 114 -5.80 13.54 12.75
CA ARG A 114 -7.23 13.84 13.00
C ARG A 114 -8.03 14.04 11.72
N LEU A 115 -7.37 14.32 10.62
CA LEU A 115 -8.00 14.60 9.32
C LEU A 115 -7.31 13.76 8.24
N ASN A 116 -8.03 12.79 7.71
CA ASN A 116 -7.57 12.01 6.57
C ASN A 116 -8.04 12.63 5.27
N LEU A 117 -7.09 12.95 4.39
CA LEU A 117 -7.32 13.53 3.07
C LEU A 117 -7.42 12.41 2.01
N PRO A 118 -8.15 12.63 0.91
CA PRO A 118 -8.14 11.67 -0.19
C PRO A 118 -6.72 11.44 -0.70
N VAL A 119 -6.32 10.19 -0.83
CA VAL A 119 -5.09 9.79 -1.51
C VAL A 119 -5.46 9.29 -2.89
N GLY A 120 -5.18 10.08 -3.89
CA GLY A 120 -5.47 9.76 -5.27
C GLY A 120 -6.77 10.34 -5.83
N GLY A 121 -6.96 10.19 -7.13
CA GLY A 121 -8.08 10.73 -7.88
C GLY A 121 -8.67 9.71 -8.86
N PRO A 122 -9.70 10.10 -9.64
CA PRO A 122 -10.39 9.20 -10.58
C PRO A 122 -9.47 8.52 -11.61
N GLY A 123 -8.33 9.14 -11.95
CA GLY A 123 -7.34 8.58 -12.86
C GLY A 123 -6.76 7.24 -12.40
N LEU A 124 -6.60 7.05 -11.09
CA LEU A 124 -6.10 5.80 -10.53
C LEU A 124 -7.06 4.62 -10.76
N LEU A 125 -8.37 4.87 -10.71
CA LEU A 125 -9.39 3.86 -11.04
C LEU A 125 -9.29 3.41 -12.50
N LEU A 126 -8.79 4.29 -13.37
CA LEU A 126 -8.55 4.02 -14.79
C LEU A 126 -7.14 3.47 -15.07
N GLY A 127 -6.38 3.12 -14.02
CA GLY A 127 -5.02 2.61 -14.14
C GLY A 127 -3.98 3.66 -14.57
N ARG A 128 -4.29 4.96 -14.40
CA ARG A 128 -3.32 6.03 -14.68
C ARG A 128 -2.54 6.34 -13.41
N PRO A 129 -1.22 6.06 -13.39
CA PRO A 129 -0.40 6.37 -12.23
C PRO A 129 -0.32 7.88 -12.03
N ALA A 130 -0.27 8.29 -10.76
CA ALA A 130 0.00 9.67 -10.38
C ALA A 130 1.07 9.66 -9.28
N ASP A 131 1.97 10.63 -9.27
CA ASP A 131 2.91 10.78 -8.17
C ASP A 131 2.16 11.27 -6.92
N LEU A 132 1.77 10.33 -6.09
CA LEU A 132 1.00 10.60 -4.88
C LEU A 132 1.86 11.10 -3.73
N LEU A 133 3.17 10.90 -3.80
CA LEU A 133 4.08 11.27 -2.71
C LEU A 133 4.08 12.78 -2.45
N GLY A 134 3.86 13.60 -3.48
CA GLY A 134 3.71 15.05 -3.35
C GLY A 134 2.35 15.50 -2.79
N THR A 135 1.43 14.58 -2.51
CA THR A 135 0.12 14.95 -1.97
C THR A 135 0.14 15.07 -0.45
N ARG A 136 -0.63 16.01 0.10
CA ARG A 136 -0.76 16.15 1.56
C ARG A 136 -1.27 14.85 2.22
N GLY A 137 -2.17 14.12 1.57
CA GLY A 137 -2.67 12.85 2.07
C GLY A 137 -1.58 11.80 2.28
N ALA A 138 -0.59 11.71 1.39
CA ALA A 138 0.52 10.78 1.56
C ALA A 138 1.41 11.11 2.76
N VAL A 139 1.51 12.39 3.15
CA VAL A 139 2.40 12.86 4.23
C VAL A 139 1.66 13.00 5.56
N GLU A 140 0.42 13.48 5.57
CA GLU A 140 -0.29 13.89 6.77
C GLU A 140 -1.28 12.84 7.30
N ASN A 141 -1.75 11.91 6.43
CA ASN A 141 -2.77 10.94 6.83
C ASN A 141 -2.25 9.95 7.87
N GLU A 142 -3.20 9.44 8.63
CA GLU A 142 -3.03 8.31 9.54
C GLU A 142 -2.33 7.14 8.83
N ARG A 143 -1.39 6.50 9.53
CA ARG A 143 -0.63 5.39 8.97
C ARG A 143 -0.26 4.35 10.00
N HIS A 144 -0.09 3.13 9.51
CA HIS A 144 0.40 2.02 10.29
C HIS A 144 1.65 1.45 9.63
N VAL A 145 2.73 1.38 10.39
CA VAL A 145 4.03 0.89 9.92
C VAL A 145 4.32 -0.45 10.54
N THR A 146 4.60 -1.45 9.71
CA THR A 146 5.11 -2.75 10.14
C THR A 146 6.50 -2.94 9.57
N THR A 147 7.50 -3.08 10.42
CA THR A 147 8.89 -3.33 10.02
C THR A 147 9.23 -4.80 10.25
N LEU A 148 9.74 -5.45 9.22
CA LEU A 148 10.24 -6.82 9.23
C LEU A 148 11.76 -6.77 9.20
N THR A 149 12.39 -7.32 10.24
CA THR A 149 13.83 -7.46 10.31
C THR A 149 14.23 -8.77 9.66
N THR A 150 15.17 -8.71 8.71
CA THR A 150 15.75 -9.86 8.02
C THR A 150 17.26 -9.83 8.17
N GLU A 151 17.93 -10.93 7.80
CA GLU A 151 19.41 -10.99 7.76
C GLU A 151 20.00 -9.97 6.76
N LYS A 152 19.21 -9.54 5.77
CA LYS A 152 19.60 -8.60 4.71
C LYS A 152 19.17 -7.16 4.97
N GLY A 153 18.68 -6.87 6.16
CA GLY A 153 18.22 -5.54 6.57
C GLY A 153 16.73 -5.45 6.82
N ASP A 154 16.29 -4.27 7.20
CA ASP A 154 14.90 -4.00 7.53
C ASP A 154 14.09 -3.68 6.27
N VAL A 155 12.91 -4.29 6.17
CA VAL A 155 11.89 -4.02 5.14
C VAL A 155 10.63 -3.54 5.84
N SER A 156 10.12 -2.37 5.48
CA SER A 156 8.94 -1.79 6.12
C SER A 156 7.77 -1.69 5.16
N VAL A 157 6.59 -2.05 5.65
CA VAL A 157 5.30 -1.83 4.98
C VAL A 157 4.54 -0.78 5.75
N THR A 158 4.28 0.35 5.11
CA THR A 158 3.50 1.45 5.68
C THR A 158 2.15 1.53 4.97
N LEU A 159 1.07 1.34 5.73
CA LEU A 159 -0.30 1.50 5.26
C LEU A 159 -0.72 2.93 5.56
N VAL A 160 -1.04 3.71 4.54
CA VAL A 160 -1.48 5.11 4.65
C VAL A 160 -2.97 5.18 4.36
N ALA A 161 -3.70 5.74 5.30
CA ALA A 161 -5.16 5.86 5.21
C ALA A 161 -5.61 6.63 3.97
N GLY A 162 -6.75 6.20 3.42
CA GLY A 162 -7.55 7.02 2.52
C GLY A 162 -8.45 8.01 3.30
N ARG A 163 -9.41 8.61 2.61
CA ARG A 163 -10.34 9.61 3.19
C ARG A 163 -11.16 9.09 4.39
N GLY A 164 -11.48 7.80 4.40
CA GLY A 164 -12.29 7.16 5.44
C GLY A 164 -11.54 6.80 6.73
N GLY A 165 -10.22 7.07 6.80
CA GLY A 165 -9.38 6.60 7.88
C GLY A 165 -8.65 5.31 7.53
N LEU A 166 -7.77 4.85 8.41
CA LEU A 166 -6.98 3.64 8.16
C LEU A 166 -7.83 2.38 8.25
N ASN A 167 -8.72 2.28 9.26
CA ASN A 167 -9.60 1.13 9.48
C ASN A 167 -8.93 -0.20 9.12
N ALA A 168 -7.72 -0.42 9.67
CA ALA A 168 -6.92 -1.60 9.38
C ALA A 168 -6.97 -2.59 10.55
N THR A 169 -7.22 -3.86 10.23
CA THR A 169 -7.05 -4.97 11.18
C THR A 169 -5.69 -5.58 10.95
N THR A 170 -4.82 -5.55 11.97
CA THR A 170 -3.47 -6.12 11.90
C THR A 170 -3.45 -7.55 12.44
N TYR A 171 -2.72 -8.43 11.78
CA TYR A 171 -2.59 -9.86 12.13
C TYR A 171 -1.25 -10.21 12.78
N VAL A 172 -0.28 -9.28 12.72
CA VAL A 172 1.09 -9.49 13.20
C VAL A 172 1.37 -8.55 14.36
N ARG A 173 2.00 -9.07 15.41
CA ARG A 173 2.45 -8.34 16.60
C ARG A 173 3.97 -8.20 16.61
N PRO A 174 4.50 -7.20 17.32
CA PRO A 174 5.94 -7.13 17.55
C PRO A 174 6.48 -8.42 18.18
N GLY A 175 7.52 -8.99 17.58
CA GLY A 175 8.13 -10.27 17.98
C GLY A 175 7.65 -11.49 17.20
N ASP A 176 6.56 -11.38 16.43
CA ASP A 176 6.08 -12.51 15.63
C ASP A 176 7.02 -12.78 14.45
N GLU A 177 7.30 -14.06 14.21
CA GLU A 177 7.93 -14.50 12.97
C GLU A 177 6.91 -14.60 11.85
N THR A 178 7.20 -14.03 10.71
CA THR A 178 6.34 -14.09 9.53
C THR A 178 7.11 -14.61 8.32
N ARG A 179 6.39 -15.25 7.42
CA ARG A 179 6.93 -15.72 6.13
C ARG A 179 6.45 -14.80 5.02
N ALA A 180 7.27 -14.69 3.97
CA ALA A 180 6.87 -13.99 2.76
C ALA A 180 5.50 -14.49 2.25
N GLY A 181 4.61 -13.56 1.91
CA GLY A 181 3.24 -13.87 1.51
C GLY A 181 2.22 -14.06 2.63
N HIS A 182 2.63 -14.12 3.90
CA HIS A 182 1.67 -14.13 5.01
C HIS A 182 0.97 -12.79 5.15
N LYS A 183 -0.29 -12.81 5.59
CA LYS A 183 -1.09 -11.60 5.82
C LYS A 183 -0.54 -10.79 6.98
N LEU A 184 -0.30 -9.51 6.72
CA LEU A 184 0.08 -8.53 7.75
C LEU A 184 -1.13 -7.78 8.29
N ALA A 185 -2.04 -7.39 7.38
CA ALA A 185 -3.21 -6.61 7.73
C ALA A 185 -4.33 -6.75 6.70
N PHE A 186 -5.52 -6.28 7.07
CA PHE A 186 -6.64 -6.04 6.16
C PHE A 186 -7.01 -4.56 6.22
N LEU A 187 -7.16 -3.89 5.05
CA LEU A 187 -7.53 -2.50 4.93
C LEU A 187 -8.98 -2.38 4.46
N GLU A 188 -9.87 -1.81 5.27
CA GLU A 188 -11.28 -1.71 4.87
C GLU A 188 -11.52 -0.78 3.66
N GLU A 189 -10.80 0.32 3.55
CA GLU A 189 -11.04 1.33 2.52
C GLU A 189 -9.99 1.32 1.40
N GLY A 190 -8.97 0.42 1.47
CA GLY A 190 -7.78 0.53 0.62
C GLY A 190 -6.93 1.74 0.98
N GLY A 191 -6.05 2.17 0.11
CA GLY A 191 -5.21 3.35 0.37
C GLY A 191 -3.87 3.30 -0.34
N LEU A 192 -2.94 4.13 0.14
CA LEU A 192 -1.56 4.13 -0.32
C LEU A 192 -0.74 3.19 0.58
N ILE A 193 0.03 2.32 -0.04
CA ILE A 193 0.93 1.40 0.64
C ILE A 193 2.35 1.75 0.23
N LEU A 194 3.20 2.01 1.23
CA LEU A 194 4.61 2.31 1.01
C LEU A 194 5.43 1.08 1.40
N LEU A 195 6.25 0.61 0.47
CA LEU A 195 7.24 -0.42 0.73
C LEU A 195 8.62 0.24 0.78
N THR A 196 9.28 0.14 1.94
CA THR A 196 10.64 0.64 2.12
C THR A 196 11.61 -0.52 2.11
N LEU A 197 12.69 -0.37 1.35
CA LEU A 197 13.70 -1.38 1.11
C LEU A 197 15.09 -0.86 1.48
N PRO A 198 16.03 -1.72 1.89
CA PRO A 198 17.42 -1.34 2.14
C PRO A 198 18.13 -0.85 0.86
N GLY A 199 19.23 -0.10 1.02
CA GLY A 199 19.95 0.55 -0.10
C GLY A 199 20.51 -0.39 -1.16
N HIS A 200 20.85 -1.61 -0.78
CA HIS A 200 21.34 -2.64 -1.72
C HIS A 200 20.23 -3.37 -2.48
N ALA A 201 18.97 -3.09 -2.19
CA ALA A 201 17.85 -3.68 -2.90
C ALA A 201 17.81 -3.19 -4.36
N ALA A 202 17.41 -4.08 -5.27
CA ALA A 202 17.21 -3.78 -6.67
C ALA A 202 15.72 -3.83 -7.02
N PRO A 203 15.01 -2.67 -7.12
CA PRO A 203 13.62 -2.62 -7.58
C PRO A 203 13.47 -3.23 -8.97
N GLN A 204 12.39 -4.00 -9.18
CA GLN A 204 12.08 -4.70 -10.43
C GLN A 204 10.74 -4.28 -11.04
N VAL A 205 10.14 -3.23 -10.50
CA VAL A 205 8.88 -2.68 -10.99
C VAL A 205 9.04 -1.23 -11.42
N SER A 206 8.18 -0.81 -12.33
CA SER A 206 8.12 0.54 -12.87
C SER A 206 6.78 1.21 -12.52
N VAL A 207 6.79 2.54 -12.59
CA VAL A 207 5.56 3.32 -12.41
C VAL A 207 4.54 2.94 -13.50
N GLY A 208 3.33 2.60 -13.07
CA GLY A 208 2.26 2.12 -13.94
C GLY A 208 2.09 0.62 -13.98
N ASP A 209 3.02 -0.15 -13.40
CA ASP A 209 2.85 -1.60 -13.31
C ASP A 209 1.71 -1.97 -12.36
N ARG A 210 0.92 -2.96 -12.74
CA ARG A 210 -0.02 -3.61 -11.85
C ARG A 210 0.63 -4.80 -11.18
N VAL A 211 0.52 -4.85 -9.86
CA VAL A 211 1.12 -5.90 -9.04
C VAL A 211 0.05 -6.66 -8.27
N THR A 212 0.36 -7.93 -8.02
CA THR A 212 -0.47 -8.85 -7.23
C THR A 212 0.24 -9.12 -5.91
N GLY A 213 -0.44 -8.84 -4.81
CA GLY A 213 0.09 -9.04 -3.46
C GLY A 213 0.51 -10.49 -3.22
N ALA A 214 1.63 -10.69 -2.54
CA ALA A 214 2.26 -11.97 -2.25
C ALA A 214 2.76 -12.78 -3.47
N GLU A 215 2.53 -12.32 -4.72
CA GLU A 215 2.92 -13.08 -5.91
C GLU A 215 3.90 -12.32 -6.81
N THR A 216 3.69 -11.02 -7.00
CA THR A 216 4.60 -10.22 -7.84
C THR A 216 5.89 -9.92 -7.10
N VAL A 217 7.04 -10.23 -7.71
CA VAL A 217 8.36 -9.81 -7.21
C VAL A 217 8.54 -8.33 -7.57
N VAL A 218 8.67 -7.48 -6.56
CA VAL A 218 8.81 -6.02 -6.73
C VAL A 218 10.24 -5.54 -6.56
N ALA A 219 11.09 -6.34 -5.92
CA ALA A 219 12.52 -6.07 -5.78
C ALA A 219 13.28 -7.36 -5.46
N ARG A 220 14.62 -7.26 -5.42
CA ARG A 220 15.53 -8.29 -4.91
C ARG A 220 16.46 -7.70 -3.86
N ILE A 221 16.75 -8.49 -2.81
CA ILE A 221 17.71 -8.18 -1.73
C ILE A 221 18.69 -9.32 -1.48
#